data_d0ab00028f471c27915e9db36b39a29a
#
_entry.id   d0ab00028f471c27915e9db36b39a29a
#
_cell.length_a   1.000
_cell.length_b   1.000
_cell.length_c   1.000
_cell.angle_alpha   90.00
_cell.angle_beta   90.00
_cell.angle_gamma   90.00
#
_symmetry.space_group_name_H-M   'P 1'
#
loop_
_entity.id
_entity.type
_entity.pdbx_description
1 polymer ?
#
loop_
_entity_poly.entity_id
_entity_poly.type
_entity_poly.pdbx_seq_one_letter_code
_entity_poly.pdbx_strand_id
1 'polypeptide(L)' 'MFEKVKTLLMEELQIDGSLITLDAELSADLGINSLELADLICLCEEKFDITIDDEDLHNFSTVGDIVKYLEEKNA' A
#
# COMPACT_ATOMS: atom_id res chain seq x y z
N MET A 1 -2.72 -6.48 9.53
CA MET A 1 -2.41 -5.30 8.69
C MET A 1 -2.71 -5.52 7.20
N PHE A 2 -2.45 -6.69 6.65
CA PHE A 2 -2.74 -6.98 5.25
C PHE A 2 -4.20 -6.68 4.88
N GLU A 3 -5.14 -7.10 5.70
CA GLU A 3 -6.56 -6.89 5.44
C GLU A 3 -6.90 -5.41 5.31
N LYS A 4 -6.29 -4.57 6.13
CA LYS A 4 -6.54 -3.14 6.11
C LYS A 4 -6.00 -2.51 4.83
N VAL A 5 -4.81 -2.92 4.41
CA VAL A 5 -4.20 -2.43 3.17
C VAL A 5 -5.04 -2.89 1.97
N LYS A 6 -5.47 -4.16 1.98
CA LYS A 6 -6.30 -4.70 0.92
C LYS A 6 -7.61 -3.91 0.79
N THR A 7 -8.24 -3.60 1.93
CA THR A 7 -9.48 -2.82 1.93
C THR A 7 -9.26 -1.43 1.33
N LEU A 8 -8.15 -0.79 1.69
CA LEU A 8 -7.83 0.53 1.11
C LEU A 8 -7.66 0.45 -0.41
N LEU A 9 -6.95 -0.56 -0.88
CA LEU A 9 -6.74 -0.73 -2.32
C LEU A 9 -8.06 -0.96 -3.05
N MET A 10 -8.94 -1.74 -2.47
CA MET A 10 -10.24 -2.03 -3.07
C MET A 10 -11.15 -0.80 -3.07
N GLU A 11 -11.22 -0.08 -1.98
CA GLU A 11 -12.11 1.05 -1.82
C GLU A 11 -11.62 2.33 -2.51
N GLU A 12 -10.33 2.62 -2.34
CA GLU A 12 -9.78 3.89 -2.82
C GLU A 12 -9.28 3.83 -4.27
N LEU A 13 -8.69 2.71 -4.66
CA LEU A 13 -8.16 2.55 -6.01
C LEU A 13 -9.01 1.60 -6.86
N GLN A 14 -10.06 1.02 -6.28
CA GLN A 14 -11.00 0.14 -6.97
C GLN A 14 -10.30 -1.06 -7.62
N ILE A 15 -9.31 -1.60 -6.93
CA ILE A 15 -8.58 -2.77 -7.40
C ILE A 15 -9.33 -4.04 -6.99
N ASP A 16 -9.40 -5.00 -7.92
CA ASP A 16 -10.04 -6.28 -7.67
C ASP A 16 -9.31 -7.02 -6.53
N GLY A 17 -10.05 -7.36 -5.48
CA GLY A 17 -9.48 -8.03 -4.32
C GLY A 17 -8.82 -9.36 -4.63
N SER A 18 -9.26 -10.04 -5.69
CA SER A 18 -8.66 -11.31 -6.08
C SER A 18 -7.22 -11.16 -6.59
N LEU A 19 -6.85 -9.95 -6.99
CA LEU A 19 -5.49 -9.66 -7.46
C LEU A 19 -4.56 -9.25 -6.31
N ILE A 20 -5.13 -8.93 -5.16
CA ILE A 20 -4.36 -8.38 -4.05
C ILE A 20 -3.83 -9.50 -3.16
N THR A 21 -2.53 -9.78 -3.29
CA THR A 21 -1.82 -10.75 -2.46
C THR A 21 -0.55 -10.08 -1.94
N LEU A 22 0.10 -10.69 -0.97
CA LEU A 22 1.36 -10.13 -0.45
C LEU A 22 2.43 -10.05 -1.52
N ASP A 23 2.42 -10.97 -2.46
CA ASP A 23 3.41 -11.02 -3.54
C ASP A 23 3.04 -10.16 -4.76
N ALA A 24 1.83 -9.60 -4.78
CA ALA A 24 1.39 -8.80 -5.90
C ALA A 24 2.24 -7.54 -6.05
N GLU A 25 2.76 -7.33 -7.25
CA GLU A 25 3.53 -6.12 -7.53
C GLU A 25 2.59 -4.96 -7.79
N LEU A 26 2.87 -3.83 -7.15
CA LEU A 26 1.99 -2.67 -7.19
C LEU A 26 1.80 -2.14 -8.61
N SER A 27 2.87 -2.04 -9.38
CA SER A 27 2.76 -1.54 -10.76
C SER A 27 2.47 -2.64 -11.77
N ALA A 28 3.17 -3.77 -11.68
CA ALA A 28 3.04 -4.84 -12.68
C ALA A 28 1.74 -5.61 -12.56
N ASP A 29 1.34 -5.95 -11.34
CA ASP A 29 0.14 -6.77 -11.11
C ASP A 29 -1.12 -5.95 -10.89
N LEU A 30 -1.00 -4.86 -10.16
CA LEU A 30 -2.15 -4.03 -9.80
C LEU A 30 -2.32 -2.80 -10.67
N GLY A 31 -1.33 -2.48 -11.49
CA GLY A 31 -1.41 -1.33 -12.39
C GLY A 31 -1.37 0.02 -11.69
N ILE A 32 -0.79 0.08 -10.49
CA ILE A 32 -0.71 1.31 -9.73
C ILE A 32 0.47 2.15 -10.23
N ASN A 33 0.20 3.38 -10.65
CA ASN A 33 1.27 4.30 -11.06
C ASN A 33 1.79 5.10 -9.85
N SER A 34 2.79 5.95 -10.09
CA SER A 34 3.44 6.73 -9.03
C SER A 34 2.47 7.65 -8.31
N LEU A 35 1.55 8.27 -9.03
CA LEU A 35 0.58 9.18 -8.43
C LEU A 35 -0.39 8.41 -7.53
N GLU A 36 -0.86 7.28 -8.01
CA GLU A 36 -1.77 6.44 -7.24
C GLU A 36 -1.08 5.89 -5.99
N LEU A 37 0.20 5.52 -6.12
CA LEU A 37 0.96 5.05 -4.97
C LEU A 37 1.10 6.15 -3.92
N ALA A 38 1.40 7.38 -4.36
CA ALA A 38 1.50 8.52 -3.45
C ALA A 38 0.18 8.76 -2.72
N ASP A 39 -0.94 8.69 -3.44
CA ASP A 39 -2.26 8.84 -2.83
C ASP A 39 -2.52 7.74 -1.81
N LEU A 40 -2.18 6.51 -2.14
CA LEU A 40 -2.34 5.37 -1.24
C LEU A 40 -1.54 5.58 0.04
N ILE A 41 -0.30 6.04 -0.09
CA ILE A 41 0.55 6.28 1.06
C ILE A 41 0.00 7.39 1.95
N CYS A 42 -0.52 8.46 1.35
CA CYS A 42 -1.18 9.52 2.12
C CYS A 42 -2.38 8.99 2.90
N LEU A 43 -3.17 8.13 2.27
CA LEU A 43 -4.31 7.51 2.93
C LEU A 43 -3.87 6.62 4.10
N CYS A 44 -2.77 5.89 3.91
CA CYS A 44 -2.22 5.06 4.97
C CYS A 44 -1.76 5.92 6.15
N GLU A 45 -1.13 7.05 5.88
CA GLU A 45 -0.69 7.96 6.94
C GLU A 45 -1.88 8.46 7.76
N GLU A 46 -2.97 8.81 7.09
CA GLU A 46 -4.16 9.29 7.77
C GLU A 46 -4.88 8.18 8.54
N LYS A 47 -5.04 7.03 7.91
CA LYS A 47 -5.79 5.91 8.50
C LYS A 47 -5.08 5.29 9.69
N PHE A 48 -3.77 5.21 9.64
CA PHE A 48 -2.97 4.53 10.65
C PHE A 48 -2.22 5.50 11.57
N ASP A 49 -2.39 6.80 11.34
CA ASP A 49 -1.78 7.86 12.15
C ASP A 49 -0.26 7.68 12.26
N ILE A 50 0.37 7.54 11.10
CA ILE A 50 1.83 7.36 11.01
C ILE A 50 2.40 8.33 9.96
N THR A 51 3.71 8.47 9.97
CA THR A 51 4.43 9.26 8.97
C THR A 51 5.28 8.32 8.12
N ILE A 52 5.17 8.44 6.81
CA ILE A 52 5.93 7.63 5.88
C ILE A 52 6.86 8.57 5.09
N ASP A 53 8.16 8.30 5.14
CA ASP A 53 9.14 9.13 4.45
C ASP A 53 9.09 8.90 2.94
N ASP A 54 9.27 9.99 2.18
CA ASP A 54 9.28 9.90 0.72
C ASP A 54 10.34 8.92 0.22
N GLU A 55 11.47 8.84 0.92
CA GLU A 55 12.55 7.93 0.54
C GLU A 55 12.11 6.47 0.58
N ASP A 56 11.21 6.14 1.50
CA ASP A 56 10.72 4.77 1.67
C ASP A 56 9.77 4.36 0.55
N LEU A 57 9.18 5.32 -0.16
CA LEU A 57 8.30 5.02 -1.30
C LEU A 57 9.03 4.24 -2.39
N HIS A 58 10.32 4.49 -2.56
CA HIS A 58 11.11 3.81 -3.59
C HIS A 58 11.37 2.35 -3.26
N ASN A 59 11.13 1.96 -2.01
CA ASN A 59 11.35 0.58 -1.56
C ASN A 59 10.10 -0.27 -1.67
N PHE A 60 8.97 0.33 -2.02
CA PHE A 60 7.71 -0.40 -2.12
C PHE A 60 7.55 -0.98 -3.52
N SER A 61 7.66 -2.28 -3.64
CA SER A 61 7.46 -2.99 -4.90
C SER A 61 6.19 -3.83 -4.87
N THR A 62 5.89 -4.43 -3.73
CA THR A 62 4.75 -5.34 -3.57
C THR A 62 3.83 -4.86 -2.46
N VAL A 63 2.64 -5.46 -2.41
CA VAL A 63 1.71 -5.22 -1.31
C VAL A 63 2.34 -5.59 0.02
N GLY A 64 3.11 -6.70 0.03
CA GLY A 64 3.80 -7.16 1.23
C GLY A 64 4.79 -6.14 1.78
N ASP A 65 5.45 -5.39 0.90
CA ASP A 65 6.39 -4.35 1.32
C ASP A 65 5.67 -3.27 2.13
N ILE A 66 4.50 -2.86 1.66
CA ILE A 66 3.68 -1.86 2.36
C ILE A 66 3.19 -2.41 3.69
N VAL A 67 2.69 -3.63 3.68
CA VAL A 67 2.15 -4.28 4.88
C VAL A 67 3.25 -4.36 5.95
N LYS A 68 4.41 -4.83 5.56
CA LYS A 68 5.54 -4.97 6.48
C LYS A 68 5.95 -3.63 7.08
N TYR A 69 6.03 -2.61 6.23
CA TYR A 69 6.39 -1.26 6.67
C TYR A 69 5.40 -0.75 7.71
N LEU A 70 4.11 -0.89 7.43
CA LEU A 70 3.06 -0.43 8.34
C LEU A 70 3.06 -1.20 9.66
N GLU A 71 3.32 -2.49 9.61
CA GLU A 71 3.40 -3.30 10.81
C GLU A 71 4.56 -2.87 11.71
N GLU A 72 5.70 -2.56 11.10
CA GLU A 72 6.86 -2.07 11.84
C GLU A 72 6.60 -0.70 12.47
N LYS A 73 5.90 0.18 11.75
CA LYS A 73 5.59 1.52 12.26
C LYS A 73 4.57 1.49 13.41
N ASN A 74 3.66 0.53 13.39
CA ASN A 74 2.61 0.41 14.41
C ASN A 74 3.02 -0.49 15.58
N ALA A 75 4.17 -1.08 15.52
CA ALA A 75 4.63 -2.02 16.55
C ALA A 75 4.97 -1.29 17.85
#